data_407d428342df760988aca29a1253aa79
#
_entry.id   407d428342df760988aca29a1253aa79
#
_cell.length_a   1.000
_cell.length_b   1.000
_cell.length_c   1.000
_cell.angle_alpha   90.00
_cell.angle_beta   90.00
_cell.angle_gamma   90.00
#
_symmetry.space_group_name_H-M   'P 1'
#
loop_
_entity.id
_entity.type
_entity.pdbx_description
1 polymer ?
#
loop_
_entity_poly.entity_id
_entity_poly.type
_entity_poly.pdbx_seq_one_letter_code
_entity_poly.pdbx_strand_id
1 'polypeptide(L)'
;MLVSDLVALLRLDIGDTAGEMLGDEYLNRCIVRAVYSLNKDIDAVYIVDAGDVTPDPSGADREMLLLRAHIFVCMLMRSITANNFSFTSGDKKVDKTKQPKF
;
A
#
# COMPACT_ATOMS: atom_id res chain seq x y z
N MET A 1 -16.29 -7.13 5.97
CA MET A 1 -15.16 -6.67 6.81
C MET A 1 -14.82 -5.24 6.45
N LEU A 2 -14.69 -4.39 7.45
CA LEU A 2 -14.42 -2.97 7.18
C LEU A 2 -12.99 -2.76 6.70
N VAL A 3 -12.84 -1.86 5.72
CA VAL A 3 -11.52 -1.48 5.23
C VAL A 3 -10.68 -0.89 6.38
N SER A 4 -11.31 -0.15 7.29
CA SER A 4 -10.59 0.41 8.44
C SER A 4 -9.99 -0.66 9.34
N ASP A 5 -10.65 -1.81 9.47
CA ASP A 5 -10.11 -2.94 10.24
C ASP A 5 -8.89 -3.54 9.52
N LEU A 6 -8.97 -3.65 8.19
CA LEU A 6 -7.85 -4.13 7.40
C LEU A 6 -6.67 -3.15 7.45
N VAL A 7 -6.95 -1.85 7.45
CA VAL A 7 -5.90 -0.84 7.60
C VAL A 7 -5.20 -0.99 8.95
N ALA A 8 -5.97 -1.23 10.03
CA ALA A 8 -5.36 -1.43 11.35
C ALA A 8 -4.41 -2.63 11.37
N LEU A 9 -4.82 -3.73 10.74
CA LEU A 9 -3.96 -4.91 10.62
C LEU A 9 -2.72 -4.61 9.77
N LEU A 10 -2.90 -3.89 8.68
CA LEU A 10 -1.79 -3.52 7.81
C LEU A 10 -0.79 -2.63 8.55
N ARG A 11 -1.25 -1.71 9.39
CA ARG A 11 -0.36 -0.87 10.19
C ARG A 11 0.48 -1.70 11.15
N LEU A 12 -0.09 -2.75 11.72
CA LEU A 12 0.69 -3.68 12.54
C LEU A 12 1.78 -4.35 11.71
N ASP A 13 1.44 -4.77 10.49
CA ASP A 13 2.39 -5.47 9.61
C ASP A 13 3.55 -4.58 9.21
N ILE A 14 3.28 -3.29 8.96
CA ILE A 14 4.33 -2.35 8.54
C ILE A 14 4.98 -1.61 9.70
N GLY A 15 4.52 -1.85 10.93
CA GLY A 15 5.10 -1.21 12.11
C GLY A 15 4.76 0.26 12.27
N ASP A 16 3.63 0.72 11.72
CA ASP A 16 3.22 2.12 11.74
C ASP A 16 1.90 2.30 12.49
N THR A 17 1.82 1.77 13.70
CA THR A 17 0.57 1.82 14.48
C THR A 17 0.17 3.22 14.87
N ALA A 18 1.12 4.14 14.98
CA ALA A 18 0.84 5.54 15.31
C ALA A 18 0.42 6.37 14.09
N GLY A 19 0.51 5.82 12.89
CA GLY A 19 0.10 6.53 11.68
C GLY A 19 1.04 7.66 11.28
N GLU A 20 2.31 7.54 11.61
CA GLU A 20 3.29 8.60 11.37
C GLU A 20 3.93 8.54 10.00
N MET A 21 3.94 7.37 9.37
CA MET A 21 4.59 7.19 8.07
C MET A 21 3.63 7.47 6.92
N LEU A 22 2.43 6.90 6.99
CA LEU A 22 1.44 7.04 5.92
C LEU A 22 0.07 7.31 6.52
N GLY A 23 -0.67 8.22 5.90
CA GLY A 23 -2.03 8.51 6.28
C GLY A 23 -2.99 7.40 5.87
N ASP A 24 -4.19 7.44 6.43
CA ASP A 24 -5.21 6.42 6.17
C ASP A 24 -5.57 6.34 4.69
N GLU A 25 -5.58 7.47 3.99
CA GLU A 25 -5.95 7.49 2.57
C GLU A 25 -5.02 6.64 1.71
N TYR A 26 -3.73 6.63 2.03
CA TYR A 26 -2.76 5.81 1.30
C TYR A 26 -2.98 4.33 1.60
N LEU A 27 -3.19 4.00 2.87
CA LEU A 27 -3.40 2.61 3.26
C LEU A 27 -4.74 2.09 2.77
N ASN A 28 -5.79 2.91 2.79
CA ASN A 28 -7.07 2.56 2.20
C ASN A 28 -6.89 2.20 0.72
N ARG A 29 -6.14 3.00 -0.01
CA ARG A 29 -5.89 2.75 -1.42
C ARG A 29 -5.14 1.42 -1.62
N CYS A 30 -4.16 1.14 -0.79
CA CYS A 30 -3.41 -0.11 -0.86
C CYS A 30 -4.32 -1.31 -0.60
N ILE A 31 -5.23 -1.20 0.37
CA ILE A 31 -6.20 -2.27 0.67
C ILE A 31 -7.13 -2.50 -0.52
N VAL A 32 -7.68 -1.43 -1.09
CA VAL A 32 -8.60 -1.55 -2.23
C VAL A 32 -7.90 -2.22 -3.41
N ARG A 33 -6.68 -1.79 -3.71
CA ARG A 33 -5.89 -2.41 -4.79
C ARG A 33 -5.63 -3.87 -4.51
N ALA A 34 -5.35 -4.21 -3.25
CA ALA A 34 -5.08 -5.58 -2.86
C ALA A 34 -6.31 -6.47 -3.06
N VAL A 35 -7.49 -5.95 -2.73
CA VAL A 35 -8.74 -6.69 -2.93
C VAL A 35 -8.93 -7.06 -4.39
N TYR A 36 -8.80 -6.08 -5.28
CA TYR A 36 -9.04 -6.34 -6.70
C TYR A 36 -7.92 -7.16 -7.35
N SER A 37 -6.70 -7.00 -6.86
CA SER A 37 -5.58 -7.85 -7.28
C SER A 37 -5.82 -9.30 -6.87
N LEU A 38 -6.30 -9.53 -5.65
CA LEU A 38 -6.61 -10.85 -5.16
C LEU A 38 -7.73 -11.50 -5.98
N ASN A 39 -8.79 -10.74 -6.26
CA ASN A 39 -9.91 -11.23 -7.09
C ASN A 39 -9.42 -11.80 -8.42
N LYS A 40 -8.49 -11.09 -9.04
CA LYS A 40 -7.96 -11.49 -10.34
C LYS A 40 -7.22 -12.82 -10.25
N ASP A 41 -6.45 -13.03 -9.18
CA ASP A 41 -5.55 -14.18 -9.07
C ASP A 41 -6.24 -15.43 -8.57
N ILE A 42 -7.24 -15.31 -7.71
CA ILE A 42 -7.93 -16.47 -7.14
C ILE A 42 -9.37 -16.62 -7.61
N ASP A 43 -9.75 -15.82 -8.61
CA ASP A 43 -11.09 -15.86 -9.21
C ASP A 43 -12.18 -15.63 -8.15
N ALA A 44 -11.92 -14.75 -7.20
CA ALA A 44 -12.88 -14.35 -6.18
C ALA A 44 -13.67 -13.13 -6.64
N VAL A 45 -14.72 -12.80 -5.90
CA VAL A 45 -15.61 -11.70 -6.24
C VAL A 45 -15.82 -10.75 -5.06
N TYR A 46 -14.77 -10.45 -4.34
CA TYR A 46 -14.85 -9.46 -3.27
C TYR A 46 -15.11 -8.07 -3.84
N ILE A 47 -15.96 -7.33 -3.17
CA ILE A 47 -16.35 -5.97 -3.58
C ILE A 47 -16.10 -5.03 -2.41
N VAL A 48 -15.53 -3.85 -2.72
CA VAL A 48 -15.39 -2.78 -1.72
C VAL A 48 -16.47 -1.75 -2.00
N ASP A 49 -17.38 -1.57 -1.05
CA ASP A 49 -18.49 -0.64 -1.17
C ASP A 49 -18.70 0.04 0.17
N ALA A 50 -18.73 1.37 0.18
CA ALA A 50 -18.96 2.17 1.39
C ALA A 50 -17.99 1.81 2.52
N GLY A 51 -16.75 1.49 2.17
CA GLY A 51 -15.73 1.15 3.16
C GLY A 51 -15.83 -0.25 3.74
N ASP A 52 -16.59 -1.13 3.09
CA ASP A 52 -16.79 -2.50 3.54
C ASP A 52 -16.42 -3.48 2.43
N VAL A 53 -15.68 -4.52 2.78
CA VAL A 53 -15.31 -5.59 1.85
C VAL A 53 -16.29 -6.73 2.04
N THR A 54 -17.02 -7.07 0.98
CA THR A 54 -18.05 -8.12 1.03
C THR A 54 -17.81 -9.14 -0.06
N PRO A 55 -18.00 -10.43 0.24
CA PRO A 55 -18.20 -11.01 1.57
C PRO A 55 -16.97 -10.84 2.45
N ASP A 56 -17.09 -11.18 3.73
CA ASP A 56 -15.92 -11.11 4.63
C ASP A 56 -14.85 -12.08 4.13
N PRO A 57 -13.60 -11.62 3.95
CA PRO A 57 -12.53 -12.51 3.52
C PRO A 57 -12.28 -13.61 4.55
N SER A 58 -12.05 -14.82 4.08
CA SER A 58 -11.62 -15.91 4.93
C SER A 58 -10.25 -15.62 5.53
N GLY A 59 -9.85 -16.40 6.55
CA GLY A 59 -8.53 -16.21 7.16
C GLY A 59 -7.40 -16.25 6.14
N ALA A 60 -7.43 -17.24 5.24
CA ALA A 60 -6.39 -17.37 4.21
C ALA A 60 -6.44 -16.21 3.21
N ASP A 61 -7.63 -15.86 2.74
CA ASP A 61 -7.80 -14.79 1.79
C ASP A 61 -7.40 -13.44 2.40
N ARG A 62 -7.75 -13.24 3.68
CA ARG A 62 -7.39 -12.02 4.39
C ARG A 62 -5.87 -11.87 4.49
N GLU A 63 -5.16 -12.96 4.81
CA GLU A 63 -3.71 -12.91 4.89
C GLU A 63 -3.08 -12.64 3.53
N MET A 64 -3.59 -13.24 2.48
CA MET A 64 -3.11 -12.96 1.12
C MET A 64 -3.38 -11.51 0.73
N LEU A 65 -4.55 -10.99 1.11
CA LEU A 65 -4.91 -9.59 0.84
C LEU A 65 -3.95 -8.65 1.56
N LEU A 66 -3.68 -8.90 2.84
CA LEU A 66 -2.77 -8.06 3.62
C LEU A 66 -1.34 -8.13 3.10
N LEU A 67 -0.90 -9.29 2.65
CA LEU A 67 0.43 -9.42 2.05
C LEU A 67 0.53 -8.58 0.78
N ARG A 68 -0.48 -8.62 -0.08
CA ARG A 68 -0.50 -7.81 -1.29
C ARG A 68 -0.53 -6.32 -0.97
N ALA A 69 -1.34 -5.94 0.03
CA ALA A 69 -1.39 -4.55 0.47
C ALA A 69 -0.02 -4.09 0.98
N HIS A 70 0.67 -4.95 1.70
CA HIS A 70 2.02 -4.66 2.20
C HIS A 70 2.98 -4.42 1.02
N ILE A 71 2.90 -5.24 -0.02
CA ILE A 71 3.71 -5.03 -1.22
C ILE A 71 3.42 -3.67 -1.85
N PHE A 72 2.14 -3.30 -1.95
CA PHE A 72 1.76 -1.99 -2.50
C PHE A 72 2.27 -0.84 -1.62
N VAL A 73 2.26 -1.02 -0.29
CA VAL A 73 2.85 -0.03 0.62
C VAL A 73 4.35 0.13 0.33
N CYS A 74 5.07 -0.97 0.16
CA CYS A 74 6.50 -0.92 -0.15
C CYS A 74 6.75 -0.19 -1.47
N MET A 75 5.93 -0.44 -2.48
CA MET A 75 6.05 0.23 -3.76
C MET A 75 5.78 1.73 -3.63
N LEU A 76 4.77 2.10 -2.84
CA LEU A 76 4.43 3.49 -2.58
C LEU A 76 5.56 4.21 -1.85
N MET A 77 6.12 3.58 -0.83
CA MET A 77 7.23 4.15 -0.07
C MET A 77 8.46 4.36 -0.94
N ARG A 78 8.73 3.43 -1.84
CA ARG A 78 9.81 3.59 -2.81
C ARG A 78 9.60 4.80 -3.69
N SER A 79 8.38 4.96 -4.19
CA SER A 79 8.05 6.10 -5.06
C SER A 79 8.22 7.42 -4.33
N ILE A 80 7.74 7.50 -3.10
CA ILE A 80 7.87 8.72 -2.29
C ILE A 80 9.34 9.04 -2.04
N THR A 81 10.12 8.03 -1.65
CA THR A 81 11.54 8.21 -1.37
C THR A 81 12.31 8.63 -2.63
N ALA A 82 12.02 7.99 -3.76
CA ALA A 82 12.67 8.33 -5.02
C ALA A 82 12.35 9.75 -5.44
N ASN A 83 11.09 10.17 -5.30
CA ASN A 83 10.69 11.53 -5.64
C ASN A 83 11.39 12.56 -4.76
N ASN A 84 11.46 12.31 -3.47
CA ASN A 84 12.15 13.20 -2.54
C ASN A 84 13.64 13.29 -2.85
N PHE A 85 14.24 12.16 -3.17
CA PHE A 85 15.66 12.11 -3.52
C PHE A 85 15.93 12.86 -4.82
N SER A 86 15.10 12.64 -5.83
CA SER A 86 15.25 13.32 -7.12
C SER A 86 15.12 14.84 -6.97
N PHE A 87 14.19 15.28 -6.15
CA PHE A 87 14.00 16.70 -5.90
C PHE A 87 15.25 17.32 -5.27
N THR A 88 15.82 16.64 -4.29
CA THR A 88 17.04 17.10 -3.64
C THR A 88 18.20 17.14 -4.61
N SER A 89 18.34 16.10 -5.43
CA SER A 89 19.42 16.03 -6.43
C SER A 89 19.29 17.11 -7.49
N GLY A 90 18.08 17.45 -7.86
CA GLY A 90 17.81 18.45 -8.87
C GLY A 90 18.40 19.81 -8.54
N ASP A 91 18.57 20.11 -7.30
CA ASP A 91 19.17 21.38 -6.87
C ASP A 91 20.65 21.45 -7.17
N LYS A 92 21.26 20.34 -7.34
CA LYS A 92 22.69 20.30 -7.57
C LYS A 92 23.06 20.21 -9.00
N LYS A 93 22.70 19.96 -9.62
CA LYS A 93 23.01 19.65 -10.65
C LYS A 93 23.23 18.70 -11.30
N VAL A 94 22.90 18.44 -11.11
CA VAL A 94 22.69 17.66 -11.47
C VAL A 94 22.93 16.88 -11.76
N ASP A 95 23.08 16.65 -12.00
CA ASP A 95 23.14 15.90 -12.37
C ASP A 95 23.07 14.89 -12.44
N LYS A 96 22.75 14.52 -12.60
CA LYS A 96 22.36 13.66 -12.66
C LYS A 96 22.44 12.76 -12.87
N THR A 97 22.47 12.90 -13.06
CA THR A 97 22.32 12.29 -13.20
C THR A 97 23.01 11.44 -13.07
N LYS A 98 23.36 11.48 -12.83
CA LYS A 98 23.76 10.89 -12.50
C LYS A 98 23.94 10.12 -11.91
N GLN A 99 23.92 10.15 -11.59
CA GLN A 99 23.77 9.78 -10.87
C GLN A 99 23.73 9.16 -10.38
N PRO A 100 23.70 9.18 -10.35
CA PRO A 100 23.36 8.77 -9.74
C PRO A 100 23.39 8.28 -9.33
N LYS A 101 23.41 8.29 -9.12
CA LYS A 101 23.10 8.05 -8.63
C LYS A 101 22.49 7.39 -8.33
N PHE A 102 21.93 7.28 -8.25
CA PHE A 102 21.21 6.98 -8.07
C PHE A 102 21.13 6.44 -8.31
#